data_f890d2323b74871754e0b7ff13acb054
#
_entry.id   f890d2323b74871754e0b7ff13acb054
#
_cell.length_a   1.000
_cell.length_b   1.000
_cell.length_c   1.000
_cell.angle_alpha   90.00
_cell.angle_beta   90.00
_cell.angle_gamma   90.00
#
_symmetry.space_group_name_H-M   'P 1'
#
loop_
_entity.id
_entity.type
_entity.pdbx_description
1 polymer ?
#
loop_
_entity_poly.entity_id
_entity_poly.type
_entity_poly.pdbx_seq_one_letter_code
_entity_poly.pdbx_strand_id
1 'polypeptide(L)'
;MSTKPISPTAATRFDLSAAALHILAMALMLMDHLWATLLPAQEWLTCAGRVAFPIFAFMAVEGYFHTHDLKKYTLRLLLFALLSEIPFDLMYGGTWFYPVHQNVIWTLLLGILGIHLMETVRKKQKTWLYLLVAALVVAAGAVLGTLGMVDYYGAGVLTVFIFYFFHGRKWWCLLGQLVALYWVNVELLGGLMYPIQLFGMDFELCQQGLALLALVPIWLYRGRQGYHSKPFQYACYAFYPVHMLLLVLVLNFVNR
;
A
#
# COMPACT_ATOMS: atom_id res chain seq x y z
N MET A 1 0.84 -15.53 16.35
CA MET A 1 0.38 -14.41 15.51
C MET A 1 -1.11 -14.20 15.73
N SER A 2 -1.56 -12.97 15.83
CA SER A 2 -3.00 -12.68 15.95
C SER A 2 -3.64 -12.83 14.56
N THR A 3 -4.71 -13.60 14.47
CA THR A 3 -5.50 -13.80 13.24
C THR A 3 -6.80 -13.02 13.27
N LYS A 4 -6.95 -12.19 14.28
CA LYS A 4 -8.15 -11.38 14.46
C LYS A 4 -7.88 -9.96 14.03
N PRO A 5 -8.89 -9.29 13.45
CA PRO A 5 -8.80 -7.86 13.18
C PRO A 5 -8.43 -7.11 14.45
N ILE A 6 -7.83 -5.94 14.33
CA ILE A 6 -7.57 -5.06 15.48
C ILE A 6 -8.91 -4.72 16.10
N SER A 7 -9.16 -5.26 17.31
CA SER A 7 -10.41 -5.00 18.02
C SER A 7 -10.47 -3.52 18.43
N PRO A 8 -11.65 -2.87 18.28
CA PRO A 8 -11.81 -1.49 18.74
C PRO A 8 -11.52 -1.41 20.24
N THR A 9 -10.60 -0.54 20.59
CA THR A 9 -10.32 -0.18 22.00
C THR A 9 -11.04 1.12 22.34
N ALA A 10 -11.13 1.46 23.62
CA ALA A 10 -11.72 2.74 24.05
C ALA A 10 -11.06 3.92 23.29
N ALA A 11 -11.89 4.83 22.79
CA ALA A 11 -11.43 5.97 22.01
C ALA A 11 -10.48 6.84 22.84
N THR A 12 -9.33 7.18 22.29
CA THR A 12 -8.41 8.18 22.84
C THR A 12 -8.48 9.45 22.00
N ARG A 13 -7.99 10.57 22.55
CA ARG A 13 -8.06 11.90 21.89
C ARG A 13 -7.37 11.94 20.50
N PHE A 14 -6.44 11.01 20.22
CA PHE A 14 -5.65 10.99 18.98
C PHE A 14 -5.91 9.75 18.12
N ASP A 15 -7.11 9.19 18.21
CA ASP A 15 -7.48 7.93 17.56
C ASP A 15 -7.87 8.17 16.09
N LEU A 16 -7.18 7.53 15.15
CA LEU A 16 -7.55 7.54 13.74
C LEU A 16 -8.52 6.40 13.42
N SER A 17 -9.52 6.70 12.60
CA SER A 17 -10.43 5.70 12.04
C SER A 17 -9.95 5.17 10.70
N ALA A 18 -10.50 4.02 10.24
CA ALA A 18 -10.25 3.50 8.91
C ALA A 18 -10.61 4.53 7.81
N ALA A 19 -11.73 5.24 7.97
CA ALA A 19 -12.12 6.30 7.04
C ALA A 19 -11.07 7.43 6.99
N ALA A 20 -10.53 7.85 8.14
CA ALA A 20 -9.48 8.87 8.18
C ALA A 20 -8.19 8.41 7.51
N LEU A 21 -7.79 7.14 7.71
CA LEU A 21 -6.63 6.56 7.03
C LEU A 21 -6.83 6.50 5.50
N HIS A 22 -8.03 6.12 5.03
CA HIS A 22 -8.34 6.12 3.59
C HIS A 22 -8.22 7.52 3.00
N ILE A 23 -8.83 8.52 3.64
CA ILE A 23 -8.76 9.91 3.16
C ILE A 23 -7.33 10.42 3.14
N LEU A 24 -6.55 10.16 4.20
CA LEU A 24 -5.15 10.53 4.27
C LEU A 24 -4.34 9.87 3.13
N ALA A 25 -4.49 8.56 2.94
CA ALA A 25 -3.77 7.84 1.89
C ALA A 25 -4.15 8.32 0.48
N MET A 26 -5.44 8.60 0.23
CA MET A 26 -5.90 9.17 -1.05
C MET A 26 -5.32 10.57 -1.29
N ALA A 27 -5.26 11.43 -0.27
CA ALA A 27 -4.67 12.76 -0.39
C ALA A 27 -3.17 12.69 -0.70
N LEU A 28 -2.42 11.84 0.00
CA LEU A 28 -0.99 11.63 -0.22
C LEU A 28 -0.71 11.01 -1.60
N MET A 29 -1.54 10.07 -2.06
CA MET A 29 -1.44 9.48 -3.39
C MET A 29 -1.72 10.53 -4.48
N LEU A 30 -2.71 11.41 -4.28
CA LEU A 30 -2.97 12.51 -5.21
C LEU A 30 -1.76 13.45 -5.31
N MET A 31 -1.08 13.73 -4.20
CA MET A 31 0.14 14.56 -4.21
C MET A 31 1.25 13.91 -5.06
N ASP A 32 1.46 12.60 -4.91
CA ASP A 32 2.43 11.86 -5.72
C ASP A 32 2.10 11.90 -7.22
N HIS A 33 0.83 11.71 -7.56
CA HIS A 33 0.39 11.74 -8.96
C HIS A 33 0.38 13.16 -9.56
N LEU A 34 0.15 14.20 -8.75
CA LEU A 34 0.34 15.58 -9.16
C LEU A 34 1.80 15.88 -9.53
N TRP A 35 2.74 15.38 -8.72
CA TRP A 35 4.16 15.46 -9.04
C TRP A 35 4.48 14.71 -10.35
N ALA A 36 3.99 13.49 -10.48
CA ALA A 36 4.26 12.65 -11.66
C ALA A 36 3.69 13.23 -12.97
N THR A 37 2.76 14.19 -12.91
CA THR A 37 2.04 14.73 -14.08
C THR A 37 2.21 16.23 -14.26
N LEU A 38 1.60 17.02 -13.39
CA LEU A 38 1.42 18.46 -13.57
C LEU A 38 2.51 19.31 -12.89
N LEU A 39 3.12 18.82 -11.83
CA LEU A 39 4.01 19.59 -10.96
C LEU A 39 5.36 18.89 -10.70
N PRO A 40 6.11 18.43 -11.74
CA PRO A 40 7.33 17.64 -11.53
C PRO A 40 8.45 18.41 -10.83
N ALA A 41 8.41 19.75 -10.83
CA ALA A 41 9.38 20.59 -10.12
C ALA A 41 9.14 20.62 -8.59
N GLN A 42 8.01 20.09 -8.10
CA GLN A 42 7.62 20.13 -6.68
C GLN A 42 7.92 18.79 -6.02
N GLU A 43 9.19 18.45 -5.83
CA GLU A 43 9.64 17.14 -5.30
C GLU A 43 9.06 16.78 -3.93
N TRP A 44 8.72 17.77 -3.11
CA TRP A 44 8.08 17.52 -1.81
C TRP A 44 6.74 16.78 -1.91
N LEU A 45 6.04 16.90 -3.06
CA LEU A 45 4.78 16.18 -3.32
C LEU A 45 5.02 14.66 -3.39
N THR A 46 6.04 14.21 -4.12
CA THR A 46 6.36 12.78 -4.19
C THR A 46 6.99 12.29 -2.88
N CYS A 47 7.75 13.14 -2.17
CA CYS A 47 8.23 12.80 -0.83
C CYS A 47 7.07 12.49 0.14
N ALA A 48 6.04 13.32 0.15
CA ALA A 48 4.82 13.07 0.93
C ALA A 48 4.06 11.84 0.40
N GLY A 49 4.02 11.67 -0.92
CA GLY A 49 3.36 10.57 -1.61
C GLY A 49 3.88 9.18 -1.21
N ARG A 50 5.18 9.05 -0.86
CA ARG A 50 5.75 7.75 -0.43
C ARG A 50 5.02 7.14 0.77
N VAL A 51 4.37 7.95 1.58
CA VAL A 51 3.61 7.52 2.76
C VAL A 51 2.29 6.82 2.38
N ALA A 52 1.74 7.06 1.19
CA ALA A 52 0.42 6.57 0.78
C ALA A 52 0.36 5.04 0.69
N PHE A 53 1.31 4.42 -0.04
CA PHE A 53 1.27 3.00 -0.34
C PHE A 53 1.28 2.10 0.91
N PRO A 54 2.16 2.29 1.92
CA PRO A 54 2.12 1.46 3.11
C PRO A 54 0.81 1.57 3.89
N ILE A 55 0.13 2.73 3.86
CA ILE A 55 -1.20 2.86 4.46
C ILE A 55 -2.22 2.01 3.69
N PHE A 56 -2.23 2.04 2.35
CA PHE A 56 -3.12 1.19 1.56
C PHE A 56 -2.82 -0.30 1.77
N ALA A 57 -1.55 -0.71 1.82
CA ALA A 57 -1.16 -2.08 2.10
C ALA A 57 -1.64 -2.55 3.47
N PHE A 58 -1.46 -1.73 4.52
CA PHE A 58 -2.01 -2.00 5.84
C PHE A 58 -3.53 -2.14 5.82
N MET A 59 -4.23 -1.21 5.16
CA MET A 59 -5.69 -1.23 5.08
C MET A 59 -6.23 -2.41 4.27
N ALA A 60 -5.49 -2.88 3.25
CA ALA A 60 -5.84 -4.09 2.53
C ALA A 60 -5.77 -5.32 3.44
N VAL A 61 -4.76 -5.42 4.30
CA VAL A 61 -4.63 -6.50 5.30
C VAL A 61 -5.75 -6.41 6.35
N GLU A 62 -6.06 -5.22 6.87
CA GLU A 62 -7.20 -5.02 7.77
C GLU A 62 -8.51 -5.42 7.07
N GLY A 63 -8.70 -5.04 5.82
CA GLY A 63 -9.85 -5.44 5.00
C GLY A 63 -9.98 -6.96 4.86
N TYR A 64 -8.86 -7.67 4.68
CA TYR A 64 -8.83 -9.12 4.65
C TYR A 64 -9.35 -9.75 5.96
N PHE A 65 -8.94 -9.24 7.11
CA PHE A 65 -9.38 -9.77 8.42
C PHE A 65 -10.83 -9.38 8.78
N HIS A 66 -11.35 -8.30 8.21
CA HIS A 66 -12.72 -7.84 8.47
C HIS A 66 -13.75 -8.36 7.45
N THR A 67 -13.33 -8.88 6.30
CA THR A 67 -14.28 -9.29 5.28
C THR A 67 -14.98 -10.60 5.64
N HIS A 68 -16.30 -10.63 5.47
CA HIS A 68 -17.11 -11.85 5.58
C HIS A 68 -17.11 -12.68 4.28
N ASP A 69 -16.81 -12.04 3.14
CA ASP A 69 -16.83 -12.66 1.82
C ASP A 69 -15.56 -12.30 1.04
N LEU A 70 -14.57 -13.17 1.18
CA LEU A 70 -13.27 -12.97 0.52
C LEU A 70 -13.39 -13.01 -1.00
N LYS A 71 -14.29 -13.82 -1.56
CA LYS A 71 -14.49 -13.89 -3.02
C LYS A 71 -14.95 -12.54 -3.56
N LYS A 72 -15.91 -11.90 -2.90
CA LYS A 72 -16.36 -10.55 -3.29
C LYS A 72 -15.27 -9.51 -3.06
N TYR A 73 -14.44 -9.65 -2.03
CA TYR A 73 -13.34 -8.73 -1.76
C TYR A 73 -12.27 -8.81 -2.85
N THR A 74 -11.79 -10.01 -3.16
CA THR A 74 -10.78 -10.21 -4.21
C THR A 74 -11.32 -9.89 -5.61
N LEU A 75 -12.59 -10.21 -5.89
CA LEU A 75 -13.23 -9.83 -7.16
C LEU A 75 -13.32 -8.31 -7.33
N ARG A 76 -13.60 -7.56 -6.26
CA ARG A 76 -13.56 -6.08 -6.31
C ARG A 76 -12.15 -5.57 -6.59
N LEU A 77 -11.13 -6.10 -5.90
CA LEU A 77 -9.74 -5.73 -6.20
C LEU A 77 -9.37 -6.01 -7.66
N LEU A 78 -9.72 -7.20 -8.16
CA LEU A 78 -9.47 -7.56 -9.56
C LEU A 78 -10.19 -6.62 -10.53
N LEU A 79 -11.47 -6.35 -10.31
CA LEU A 79 -12.25 -5.45 -11.15
C LEU A 79 -11.64 -4.05 -11.19
N PHE A 80 -11.29 -3.50 -10.02
CA PHE A 80 -10.67 -2.17 -9.97
C PHE A 80 -9.23 -2.15 -10.47
N ALA A 81 -8.46 -3.25 -10.35
CA ALA A 81 -7.16 -3.38 -11.01
C ALA A 81 -7.32 -3.23 -12.53
N LEU A 82 -8.25 -4.00 -13.13
CA LEU A 82 -8.52 -3.94 -14.57
C LEU A 82 -9.05 -2.56 -15.02
N LEU A 83 -10.00 -1.98 -14.28
CA LEU A 83 -10.56 -0.66 -14.61
C LEU A 83 -9.55 0.47 -14.49
N SER A 84 -8.56 0.32 -13.61
CA SER A 84 -7.55 1.34 -13.37
C SER A 84 -6.36 1.24 -14.32
N GLU A 85 -6.25 0.15 -15.09
CA GLU A 85 -5.10 -0.04 -15.98
C GLU A 85 -5.04 1.04 -17.06
N ILE A 86 -6.15 1.32 -17.73
CA ILE A 86 -6.20 2.35 -18.78
C ILE A 86 -5.82 3.74 -18.26
N PRO A 87 -6.43 4.28 -17.17
CA PRO A 87 -5.99 5.55 -16.58
C PRO A 87 -4.52 5.55 -16.15
N PHE A 88 -4.03 4.43 -15.62
CA PHE A 88 -2.64 4.28 -15.18
C PHE A 88 -1.68 4.29 -16.37
N ASP A 89 -1.96 3.50 -17.41
CA ASP A 89 -1.17 3.45 -18.64
C ASP A 89 -1.09 4.80 -19.33
N LEU A 90 -2.21 5.52 -19.40
CA LEU A 90 -2.26 6.89 -19.95
C LEU A 90 -1.42 7.87 -19.13
N MET A 91 -1.40 7.72 -17.80
CA MET A 91 -0.68 8.63 -16.91
C MET A 91 0.83 8.39 -16.93
N TYR A 92 1.27 7.13 -16.89
CA TYR A 92 2.69 6.77 -16.80
C TYR A 92 3.34 6.47 -18.15
N GLY A 93 2.60 5.83 -19.07
CA GLY A 93 3.09 5.44 -20.39
C GLY A 93 2.70 6.38 -21.52
N GLY A 94 1.75 7.29 -21.29
CA GLY A 94 1.19 8.18 -22.34
C GLY A 94 0.42 7.43 -23.42
N THR A 95 0.11 6.15 -23.23
CA THR A 95 -0.55 5.26 -24.20
C THR A 95 -1.68 4.51 -23.55
N TRP A 96 -2.58 3.93 -24.37
CA TRP A 96 -3.70 3.10 -23.87
C TRP A 96 -3.26 1.73 -23.33
N PHE A 97 -2.05 1.31 -23.65
CA PHE A 97 -1.48 0.05 -23.23
C PHE A 97 0.01 0.18 -22.98
N TYR A 98 0.42 0.04 -21.70
CA TYR A 98 1.80 0.16 -21.23
C TYR A 98 2.17 -1.05 -20.36
N PRO A 99 2.51 -2.22 -20.96
CA PRO A 99 2.60 -3.50 -20.26
C PRO A 99 3.81 -3.65 -19.32
N VAL A 100 4.70 -2.66 -19.28
CA VAL A 100 5.94 -2.72 -18.48
C VAL A 100 5.80 -2.13 -17.07
N HIS A 101 4.59 -1.67 -16.71
CA HIS A 101 4.29 -1.18 -15.36
C HIS A 101 2.79 -1.29 -15.09
N GLN A 102 2.40 -2.09 -14.11
CA GLN A 102 1.01 -2.34 -13.77
C GLN A 102 0.62 -1.59 -12.50
N ASN A 103 -0.65 -1.18 -12.38
CA ASN A 103 -1.10 -0.38 -11.26
C ASN A 103 -1.03 -1.09 -9.89
N VAL A 104 -1.01 -0.32 -8.82
CA VAL A 104 -0.80 -0.78 -7.43
C VAL A 104 -1.86 -1.76 -6.91
N ILE A 105 -3.05 -1.80 -7.51
CA ILE A 105 -4.11 -2.71 -7.04
C ILE A 105 -3.73 -4.17 -7.33
N TRP A 106 -2.96 -4.44 -8.39
CA TRP A 106 -2.37 -5.76 -8.64
C TRP A 106 -1.44 -6.19 -7.52
N THR A 107 -0.60 -5.29 -7.02
CA THR A 107 0.28 -5.54 -5.85
C THR A 107 -0.53 -5.96 -4.63
N LEU A 108 -1.60 -5.20 -4.32
CA LEU A 108 -2.49 -5.52 -3.21
C LEU A 108 -3.22 -6.85 -3.41
N LEU A 109 -3.71 -7.13 -4.63
CA LEU A 109 -4.38 -8.38 -4.96
C LEU A 109 -3.47 -9.59 -4.78
N LEU A 110 -2.24 -9.55 -5.32
CA LEU A 110 -1.24 -10.61 -5.13
C LEU A 110 -0.94 -10.85 -3.65
N GLY A 111 -0.74 -9.78 -2.88
CA GLY A 111 -0.53 -9.87 -1.44
C GLY A 111 -1.71 -10.54 -0.71
N ILE A 112 -2.94 -10.14 -1.00
CA ILE A 112 -4.16 -10.71 -0.39
C ILE A 112 -4.36 -12.19 -0.77
N LEU A 113 -4.12 -12.57 -2.02
CA LEU A 113 -4.18 -13.97 -2.44
C LEU A 113 -3.13 -14.82 -1.73
N GLY A 114 -1.90 -14.31 -1.59
CA GLY A 114 -0.84 -14.97 -0.82
C GLY A 114 -1.23 -15.16 0.67
N ILE A 115 -1.77 -14.12 1.31
CA ILE A 115 -2.28 -14.20 2.69
C ILE A 115 -3.36 -15.27 2.81
N HIS A 116 -4.29 -15.32 1.85
CA HIS A 116 -5.35 -16.33 1.86
C HIS A 116 -4.81 -17.75 1.79
N LEU A 117 -3.81 -17.99 0.96
CA LEU A 117 -3.15 -19.29 0.86
C LEU A 117 -2.48 -19.67 2.18
N MET A 118 -1.71 -18.75 2.78
CA MET A 118 -1.06 -18.97 4.08
C MET A 118 -2.08 -19.27 5.19
N GLU A 119 -3.19 -18.53 5.26
CA GLU A 119 -4.25 -18.73 6.27
C GLU A 119 -4.99 -20.06 6.08
N THR A 120 -5.18 -20.49 4.81
CA THR A 120 -5.81 -21.78 4.50
C THR A 120 -4.98 -22.95 5.03
N VAL A 121 -3.65 -22.88 4.87
CA VAL A 121 -2.74 -23.91 5.39
C VAL A 121 -2.62 -23.83 6.91
N ARG A 122 -2.61 -22.63 7.48
CA ARG A 122 -2.54 -22.42 8.93
C ARG A 122 -3.69 -23.08 9.69
N LYS A 123 -4.88 -23.10 9.11
CA LYS A 123 -6.06 -23.78 9.69
C LYS A 123 -5.87 -25.30 9.80
N LYS A 124 -4.95 -25.91 9.06
CA LYS A 124 -4.64 -27.34 9.14
C LYS A 124 -3.76 -27.72 10.35
N GLN A 125 -3.37 -26.75 11.19
CA GLN A 125 -2.62 -26.90 12.45
C GLN A 125 -1.24 -27.58 12.34
N LYS A 126 -0.67 -27.73 11.14
CA LYS A 126 0.68 -28.26 10.93
C LYS A 126 1.68 -27.11 10.81
N THR A 127 2.36 -26.76 11.89
CA THR A 127 3.28 -25.61 11.95
C THR A 127 4.36 -25.66 10.88
N TRP A 128 5.01 -26.80 10.66
CA TRP A 128 6.07 -26.92 9.66
C TRP A 128 5.55 -26.65 8.23
N LEU A 129 4.34 -27.18 7.92
CA LEU A 129 3.72 -26.96 6.61
C LEU A 129 3.35 -25.49 6.41
N TYR A 130 2.85 -24.83 7.47
CA TYR A 130 2.60 -23.39 7.42
C TYR A 130 3.88 -22.59 7.16
N LEU A 131 4.98 -22.90 7.86
CA LEU A 131 6.25 -22.20 7.68
C LEU A 131 6.81 -22.41 6.26
N LEU A 132 6.76 -23.64 5.74
CA LEU A 132 7.16 -23.95 4.37
C LEU A 132 6.33 -23.17 3.35
N VAL A 133 5.00 -23.22 3.47
CA VAL A 133 4.10 -22.50 2.55
C VAL A 133 4.26 -21.00 2.68
N ALA A 134 4.45 -20.47 3.88
CA ALA A 134 4.70 -19.03 4.07
C ALA A 134 6.00 -18.60 3.36
N ALA A 135 7.09 -19.36 3.50
CA ALA A 135 8.34 -19.07 2.80
C ALA A 135 8.17 -19.12 1.28
N LEU A 136 7.47 -20.15 0.75
CA LEU A 136 7.19 -20.26 -0.69
C LEU A 136 6.29 -19.14 -1.20
N VAL A 137 5.27 -18.74 -0.45
CA VAL A 137 4.36 -17.64 -0.82
C VAL A 137 5.09 -16.30 -0.82
N VAL A 138 5.97 -16.05 0.17
CA VAL A 138 6.78 -14.84 0.20
C VAL A 138 7.72 -14.78 -1.00
N ALA A 139 8.42 -15.86 -1.30
CA ALA A 139 9.30 -15.94 -2.46
C ALA A 139 8.53 -15.80 -3.78
N ALA A 140 7.41 -16.53 -3.93
CA ALA A 140 6.57 -16.43 -5.11
C ALA A 140 5.96 -15.03 -5.28
N GLY A 141 5.51 -14.41 -4.20
CA GLY A 141 4.97 -13.05 -4.22
C GLY A 141 6.02 -12.01 -4.67
N ALA A 142 7.25 -12.12 -4.17
CA ALA A 142 8.36 -11.27 -4.60
C ALA A 142 8.67 -11.48 -6.10
N VAL A 143 8.76 -12.72 -6.55
CA VAL A 143 9.04 -13.07 -7.97
C VAL A 143 7.90 -12.62 -8.88
N LEU A 144 6.65 -12.99 -8.56
CA LEU A 144 5.48 -12.64 -9.37
C LEU A 144 5.24 -11.13 -9.42
N GLY A 145 5.46 -10.42 -8.30
CA GLY A 145 5.37 -8.96 -8.27
C GLY A 145 6.40 -8.29 -9.17
N THR A 146 7.62 -8.84 -9.21
CA THR A 146 8.71 -8.32 -10.05
C THR A 146 8.50 -8.68 -11.52
N LEU A 147 8.20 -9.94 -11.85
CA LEU A 147 7.97 -10.37 -13.22
C LEU A 147 6.68 -9.79 -13.83
N GLY A 148 5.65 -9.61 -13.00
CA GLY A 148 4.41 -8.96 -13.39
C GLY A 148 4.53 -7.43 -13.50
N MET A 149 5.71 -6.87 -13.15
CA MET A 149 5.96 -5.43 -13.19
C MET A 149 4.88 -4.61 -12.48
N VAL A 150 4.33 -5.16 -11.38
CA VAL A 150 3.32 -4.44 -10.59
C VAL A 150 3.98 -3.27 -9.85
N ASP A 151 3.21 -2.25 -9.53
CA ASP A 151 3.72 -1.08 -8.83
C ASP A 151 4.42 -1.46 -7.51
N TYR A 152 5.60 -0.88 -7.27
CA TYR A 152 6.57 -1.30 -6.24
C TYR A 152 7.11 -2.73 -6.42
N TYR A 153 6.87 -3.40 -7.54
CA TYR A 153 7.40 -4.74 -7.85
C TYR A 153 7.14 -5.78 -6.73
N GLY A 154 8.06 -6.72 -6.55
CA GLY A 154 8.02 -7.68 -5.46
C GLY A 154 8.08 -7.04 -4.07
N ALA A 155 8.76 -5.90 -3.93
CA ALA A 155 8.85 -5.14 -2.67
C ALA A 155 7.47 -4.66 -2.18
N GLY A 156 6.59 -4.28 -3.11
CA GLY A 156 5.21 -3.93 -2.79
C GLY A 156 4.44 -5.12 -2.21
N VAL A 157 4.56 -6.29 -2.81
CA VAL A 157 3.92 -7.51 -2.30
C VAL A 157 4.48 -7.89 -0.92
N LEU A 158 5.81 -7.77 -0.72
CA LEU A 158 6.45 -7.97 0.58
C LEU A 158 5.93 -7.00 1.63
N THR A 159 5.66 -5.75 1.29
CA THR A 159 5.06 -4.75 2.20
C THR A 159 3.69 -5.22 2.72
N VAL A 160 2.84 -5.80 1.87
CA VAL A 160 1.56 -6.40 2.29
C VAL A 160 1.81 -7.56 3.26
N PHE A 161 2.77 -8.44 2.97
CA PHE A 161 3.11 -9.56 3.86
C PHE A 161 3.71 -9.10 5.20
N ILE A 162 4.47 -8.01 5.23
CA ILE A 162 4.98 -7.43 6.48
C ILE A 162 3.81 -7.05 7.40
N PHE A 163 2.81 -6.35 6.89
CA PHE A 163 1.64 -6.00 7.70
C PHE A 163 0.81 -7.21 8.13
N TYR A 164 0.81 -8.30 7.35
CA TYR A 164 0.20 -9.56 7.76
C TYR A 164 1.00 -10.27 8.86
N PHE A 165 2.32 -10.44 8.70
CA PHE A 165 3.15 -11.16 9.67
C PHE A 165 3.27 -10.42 11.00
N PHE A 166 3.39 -9.11 10.95
CA PHE A 166 3.48 -8.24 12.11
C PHE A 166 2.13 -7.57 12.44
N HIS A 167 1.02 -8.25 12.12
CA HIS A 167 -0.30 -7.75 12.43
C HIS A 167 -0.54 -7.66 13.94
N GLY A 168 -1.00 -6.50 14.43
CA GLY A 168 -1.29 -6.27 15.84
C GLY A 168 -0.56 -5.05 16.41
N ARG A 169 -0.74 -4.85 17.74
CA ARG A 169 -0.29 -3.65 18.45
C ARG A 169 0.73 -3.91 19.55
N LYS A 170 1.28 -5.12 19.59
CA LYS A 170 2.35 -5.44 20.53
C LYS A 170 3.64 -4.75 20.07
N TRP A 171 4.49 -4.35 21.02
CA TRP A 171 5.73 -3.64 20.71
C TRP A 171 6.61 -4.37 19.68
N TRP A 172 6.68 -5.70 19.72
CA TRP A 172 7.44 -6.49 18.74
C TRP A 172 6.82 -6.47 17.33
N CYS A 173 5.47 -6.31 17.22
CA CYS A 173 4.83 -6.12 15.92
C CYS A 173 5.23 -4.77 15.33
N LEU A 174 5.21 -3.70 16.16
CA LEU A 174 5.62 -2.36 15.72
C LEU A 174 7.10 -2.33 15.32
N LEU A 175 7.95 -2.97 16.12
CA LEU A 175 9.38 -3.08 15.79
C LEU A 175 9.60 -3.88 14.51
N GLY A 176 8.90 -5.02 14.34
CA GLY A 176 8.98 -5.83 13.13
C GLY A 176 8.50 -5.08 11.87
N GLN A 177 7.41 -4.31 11.96
CA GLN A 177 6.98 -3.43 10.88
C GLN A 177 8.07 -2.40 10.55
N LEU A 178 8.62 -1.71 11.57
CA LEU A 178 9.63 -0.68 11.36
C LEU A 178 10.88 -1.25 10.67
N VAL A 179 11.44 -2.33 11.21
CA VAL A 179 12.68 -2.94 10.66
C VAL A 179 12.46 -3.51 9.27
N ALA A 180 11.35 -4.25 9.07
CA ALA A 180 11.09 -4.88 7.78
C ALA A 180 10.71 -3.85 6.70
N LEU A 181 9.95 -2.80 7.03
CA LEU A 181 9.66 -1.72 6.09
C LEU A 181 10.91 -0.87 5.79
N TYR A 182 11.79 -0.65 6.77
CA TYR A 182 13.09 -0.02 6.52
C TYR A 182 13.86 -0.82 5.46
N TRP A 183 14.02 -2.11 5.69
CA TRP A 183 14.74 -2.98 4.75
C TRP A 183 14.11 -2.96 3.35
N VAL A 184 12.79 -3.06 3.25
CA VAL A 184 12.10 -3.04 1.94
C VAL A 184 12.23 -1.68 1.23
N ASN A 185 12.08 -0.57 1.96
CA ASN A 185 12.02 0.74 1.32
C ASN A 185 13.40 1.36 1.12
N VAL A 186 14.36 1.13 2.01
CA VAL A 186 15.69 1.73 1.91
C VAL A 186 16.67 0.82 1.19
N GLU A 187 16.73 -0.48 1.56
CA GLU A 187 17.73 -1.40 1.02
C GLU A 187 17.28 -2.07 -0.29
N LEU A 188 15.99 -2.47 -0.38
CA LEU A 188 15.51 -3.21 -1.53
C LEU A 188 15.01 -2.30 -2.66
N LEU A 189 14.21 -1.29 -2.36
CA LEU A 189 13.71 -0.32 -3.34
C LEU A 189 14.73 0.80 -3.59
N GLY A 190 15.34 1.32 -2.54
CA GLY A 190 16.29 2.43 -2.64
C GLY A 190 15.65 3.69 -3.24
N GLY A 191 16.36 4.32 -4.16
CA GLY A 191 15.88 5.48 -4.91
C GLY A 191 16.77 6.71 -4.73
N LEU A 192 16.18 7.91 -4.86
CA LEU A 192 16.89 9.18 -4.74
C LEU A 192 17.39 9.37 -3.32
N MET A 193 18.63 9.82 -3.19
CA MET A 193 19.27 10.19 -1.94
C MET A 193 19.39 11.69 -1.84
N TYR A 194 18.93 12.26 -0.74
CA TYR A 194 19.04 13.69 -0.46
C TYR A 194 20.12 13.92 0.59
N PRO A 195 21.17 14.71 0.28
CA PRO A 195 22.15 15.09 1.30
C PRO A 195 21.48 16.03 2.31
N ILE A 196 21.55 15.65 3.57
CA ILE A 196 21.04 16.47 4.69
C ILE A 196 22.14 16.67 5.71
N GLN A 197 22.22 17.89 6.27
CA GLN A 197 23.09 18.18 7.41
C GLN A 197 22.28 18.18 8.71
N LEU A 198 22.65 17.30 9.63
CA LEU A 198 22.01 17.24 10.95
C LEU A 198 23.08 17.25 12.03
N PHE A 199 23.01 18.20 12.95
CA PHE A 199 24.01 18.37 14.04
C PHE A 199 25.47 18.49 13.56
N GLY A 200 25.69 19.08 12.37
CA GLY A 200 27.02 19.23 11.78
C GLY A 200 27.61 17.97 11.13
N MET A 201 26.81 16.92 11.01
CA MET A 201 27.16 15.69 10.29
C MET A 201 26.36 15.60 8.99
N ASP A 202 27.00 15.11 7.93
CA ASP A 202 26.35 14.87 6.64
C ASP A 202 25.70 13.48 6.64
N PHE A 203 24.44 13.44 6.27
CA PHE A 203 23.65 12.21 6.11
C PHE A 203 23.02 12.17 4.71
N GLU A 204 22.74 10.98 4.24
CA GLU A 204 21.91 10.76 3.05
C GLU A 204 20.53 10.24 3.45
N LEU A 205 19.49 11.00 3.08
CA LEU A 205 18.11 10.60 3.30
C LEU A 205 17.57 9.93 2.04
N CYS A 206 17.27 8.64 2.13
CA CYS A 206 16.57 7.93 1.07
C CYS A 206 15.13 8.43 0.94
N GLN A 207 14.74 8.91 -0.23
CA GLN A 207 13.37 9.39 -0.51
C GLN A 207 12.34 8.30 -0.21
N GLN A 208 12.57 7.08 -0.68
CA GLN A 208 11.66 5.97 -0.44
C GLN A 208 11.59 5.58 1.05
N GLY A 209 12.61 5.87 1.84
CA GLY A 209 12.61 5.71 3.30
C GLY A 209 11.55 6.56 4.01
N LEU A 210 11.07 7.65 3.38
CA LEU A 210 9.95 8.45 3.92
C LEU A 210 8.64 7.65 4.02
N ALA A 211 8.52 6.53 3.32
CA ALA A 211 7.41 5.58 3.45
C ALA A 211 7.23 5.06 4.89
N LEU A 212 8.33 5.05 5.71
CA LEU A 212 8.26 4.65 7.11
C LEU A 212 7.39 5.59 7.96
N LEU A 213 7.21 6.84 7.53
CA LEU A 213 6.32 7.80 8.22
C LEU A 213 4.86 7.34 8.21
N ALA A 214 4.48 6.42 7.31
CA ALA A 214 3.17 5.78 7.30
C ALA A 214 2.86 5.02 8.60
N LEU A 215 3.90 4.55 9.31
CA LEU A 215 3.72 3.86 10.59
C LEU A 215 3.07 4.76 11.65
N VAL A 216 3.30 6.06 11.61
CA VAL A 216 2.70 7.00 12.57
C VAL A 216 1.17 6.95 12.53
N PRO A 217 0.49 7.26 11.41
CA PRO A 217 -0.96 7.17 11.34
C PRO A 217 -1.48 5.72 11.49
N ILE A 218 -0.74 4.70 11.01
CA ILE A 218 -1.10 3.29 11.18
C ILE A 218 -1.11 2.90 12.66
N TRP A 219 -0.14 3.32 13.45
CA TRP A 219 -0.09 3.01 14.88
C TRP A 219 -1.10 3.80 15.72
N LEU A 220 -1.58 4.94 15.20
CA LEU A 220 -2.69 5.69 15.78
C LEU A 220 -4.07 5.06 15.46
N TYR A 221 -4.17 4.21 14.44
CA TYR A 221 -5.39 3.46 14.14
C TYR A 221 -5.66 2.38 15.20
N ARG A 222 -6.90 2.30 15.71
CA ARG A 222 -7.31 1.38 16.79
C ARG A 222 -8.49 0.49 16.45
N GLY A 223 -8.63 0.11 15.18
CA GLY A 223 -9.71 -0.79 14.73
C GLY A 223 -11.08 -0.11 14.59
N ARG A 224 -11.16 1.21 14.72
CA ARG A 224 -12.42 1.94 14.52
C ARG A 224 -12.67 2.19 13.06
N GLN A 225 -13.88 1.86 12.59
CA GLN A 225 -14.24 2.05 11.18
C GLN A 225 -14.42 3.52 10.80
N GLY A 226 -14.96 4.34 11.72
CA GLY A 226 -15.30 5.73 11.44
C GLY A 226 -16.52 5.87 10.54
N TYR A 227 -16.55 6.92 9.73
CA TYR A 227 -17.64 7.12 8.77
C TYR A 227 -17.65 6.00 7.74
N HIS A 228 -18.79 5.30 7.65
CA HIS A 228 -18.97 4.18 6.74
C HIS A 228 -20.37 4.25 6.10
N SER A 229 -20.37 4.47 4.80
CA SER A 229 -21.59 4.40 3.98
C SER A 229 -21.25 3.73 2.63
N LYS A 230 -22.23 3.14 1.98
CA LYS A 230 -22.02 2.57 0.64
C LYS A 230 -21.49 3.61 -0.36
N PRO A 231 -22.05 4.84 -0.45
CA PRO A 231 -21.50 5.89 -1.32
C PRO A 231 -20.05 6.22 -1.03
N PHE A 232 -19.66 6.35 0.24
CA PHE A 232 -18.28 6.61 0.64
C PHE A 232 -17.33 5.48 0.20
N GLN A 233 -17.75 4.24 0.39
CA GLN A 233 -16.97 3.08 -0.04
C GLN A 233 -16.76 3.06 -1.55
N TYR A 234 -17.81 3.32 -2.35
CA TYR A 234 -17.68 3.43 -3.81
C TYR A 234 -16.82 4.62 -4.23
N ALA A 235 -16.92 5.76 -3.55
CA ALA A 235 -16.07 6.92 -3.79
C ALA A 235 -14.58 6.59 -3.56
N CYS A 236 -14.24 5.87 -2.49
CA CYS A 236 -12.86 5.43 -2.24
C CYS A 236 -12.33 4.50 -3.35
N TYR A 237 -13.15 3.58 -3.86
CA TYR A 237 -12.74 2.72 -4.96
C TYR A 237 -12.61 3.49 -6.28
N ALA A 238 -13.58 4.35 -6.60
CA ALA A 238 -13.58 5.12 -7.83
C ALA A 238 -12.49 6.20 -7.86
N PHE A 239 -12.04 6.68 -6.70
CA PHE A 239 -11.03 7.73 -6.59
C PHE A 239 -9.77 7.39 -7.40
N TYR A 240 -9.29 6.13 -7.29
CA TYR A 240 -8.04 5.74 -7.93
C TYR A 240 -8.07 5.88 -9.46
N PRO A 241 -8.98 5.25 -10.23
CA PRO A 241 -9.03 5.46 -11.67
C PRO A 241 -9.47 6.86 -12.08
N VAL A 242 -10.39 7.49 -11.32
CA VAL A 242 -10.97 8.78 -11.71
C VAL A 242 -9.94 9.92 -11.59
N HIS A 243 -9.18 10.01 -10.49
CA HIS A 243 -8.22 11.11 -10.34
C HIS A 243 -7.08 10.99 -11.35
N MET A 244 -6.59 9.78 -11.68
CA MET A 244 -5.58 9.58 -12.72
C MET A 244 -6.09 10.06 -14.09
N LEU A 245 -7.33 9.68 -14.44
CA LEU A 245 -7.94 10.13 -15.69
C LEU A 245 -8.10 11.65 -15.74
N LEU A 246 -8.53 12.27 -14.64
CA LEU A 246 -8.62 13.72 -14.54
C LEU A 246 -7.28 14.41 -14.71
N LEU A 247 -6.22 13.88 -14.08
CA LEU A 247 -4.86 14.43 -14.24
C LEU A 247 -4.38 14.33 -15.68
N VAL A 248 -4.61 13.22 -16.36
CA VAL A 248 -4.28 13.05 -17.79
C VAL A 248 -5.05 14.05 -18.66
N LEU A 249 -6.34 14.26 -18.41
CA LEU A 249 -7.16 15.22 -19.15
C LEU A 249 -6.64 16.66 -18.96
N VAL A 250 -6.31 17.06 -17.72
CA VAL A 250 -5.74 18.37 -17.43
C VAL A 250 -4.37 18.53 -18.10
N LEU A 251 -3.50 17.52 -18.00
CA LEU A 251 -2.18 17.53 -18.65
C LEU A 251 -2.28 17.73 -20.16
N ASN A 252 -3.19 17.01 -20.81
CA ASN A 252 -3.43 17.16 -22.25
C ASN A 252 -4.03 18.51 -22.62
N PHE A 253 -4.79 19.15 -21.73
CA PHE A 253 -5.33 20.49 -21.95
C PHE A 253 -4.25 21.57 -21.81
N VAL A 254 -3.37 21.44 -20.83
CA VAL A 254 -2.27 22.40 -20.58
C VAL A 254 -1.18 22.34 -21.64
N ASN A 255 -0.94 21.16 -22.23
CA ASN A 255 0.09 20.96 -23.27
C ASN A 255 -0.40 21.24 -24.70
N ARG A 256 -1.63 21.72 -24.87
CA ARG A 256 -2.17 22.22 -26.14
C ARG A 256 -1.97 23.73 -26.30
#